data_d77657cf5d83eb271380dcb75efa47ba
#
_entry.id   d77657cf5d83eb271380dcb75efa47ba
#
_cell.length_a   1.000
_cell.length_b   1.000
_cell.length_c   1.000
_cell.angle_alpha   90.00
_cell.angle_beta   90.00
_cell.angle_gamma   90.00
#
_symmetry.space_group_name_H-M   'P 1'
#
loop_
_entity.id
_entity.type
_entity.pdbx_description
1 polymer ?
#
loop_
_entity_poly.entity_id
_entity_poly.type
_entity_poly.pdbx_seq_one_letter_code
_entity_poly.pdbx_strand_id
1 'polypeptide(L)'
;MQNILNALKKYKWWLILLLVAAVGGYYAYGYVQQQNKPAPTGRPYKVERGDLASIVSATGTLSPVNNVDVSSKITGRIVEVMVNENDMVQANQVIIVLDDQQLQAQEAQAKAKLLNASVTLERTKQLLKVGAVPTQQLDADQMNYDVAKAVYENAVSNLADTIIRAPIAGQIIGKPIPAGQTVAPGISNPMVLLTVADLKTMQIQALVDESDIGQVKLGQKVTFTVDAYPDKTFDGIVSIISNKANIQQNVVYYTVYIDVKSPEGLLKPTMTARVSVHVGERNNVLVIPTVAIKDIKGQRFVQLMGADGQPQSVKVSTGLTSEDKIEVTSGLKEGDTIILPQAKAQTPGGPGGGANIFRAPTR
;
A
#
# COMPACT_ATOMS: atom_id res chain seq x y z
N MET A 1 12.50 -78.10 60.02
CA MET A 1 11.43 -77.54 59.18
C MET A 1 10.18 -77.05 59.95
N GLN A 2 9.95 -77.43 61.20
CA GLN A 2 8.76 -77.07 62.00
C GLN A 2 8.81 -75.67 62.61
N ASN A 3 10.01 -75.06 62.81
CA ASN A 3 10.14 -73.71 63.44
C ASN A 3 9.86 -72.56 62.45
N ILE A 4 9.91 -72.80 61.15
CA ILE A 4 9.64 -71.72 60.13
C ILE A 4 8.12 -71.60 59.90
N LEU A 5 7.32 -72.64 60.05
CA LEU A 5 5.87 -72.65 59.90
C LEU A 5 5.14 -71.91 61.04
N ASN A 6 5.69 -71.92 62.29
CA ASN A 6 5.09 -71.20 63.41
C ASN A 6 5.40 -69.71 63.41
N ALA A 7 6.51 -69.27 62.81
CA ALA A 7 6.79 -67.87 62.59
C ALA A 7 5.87 -67.22 61.52
N LEU A 8 5.56 -67.98 60.46
CA LEU A 8 4.65 -67.53 59.40
C LEU A 8 3.18 -67.38 59.86
N LYS A 9 2.74 -68.15 60.89
CA LYS A 9 1.40 -68.00 61.47
C LYS A 9 1.24 -66.73 62.29
N LYS A 10 2.31 -66.23 62.95
CA LYS A 10 2.31 -65.04 63.82
C LYS A 10 2.34 -63.77 63.00
N TYR A 11 2.92 -63.80 61.75
CA TYR A 11 3.00 -62.60 60.86
C TYR A 11 1.86 -62.56 59.82
N LYS A 12 0.98 -63.50 59.73
CA LYS A 12 -0.14 -63.52 58.81
C LYS A 12 -1.04 -62.28 58.93
N TRP A 13 -1.31 -61.90 60.15
CA TRP A 13 -2.10 -60.71 60.43
C TRP A 13 -1.35 -59.44 60.06
N TRP A 14 -0.06 -59.36 60.17
CA TRP A 14 0.77 -58.22 59.78
C TRP A 14 0.85 -58.12 58.24
N LEU A 15 0.91 -59.18 57.52
CA LEU A 15 0.91 -59.20 56.05
C LEU A 15 -0.46 -58.82 55.49
N ILE A 16 -1.55 -59.19 56.15
CA ILE A 16 -2.89 -58.74 55.74
C ILE A 16 -3.05 -57.22 56.01
N LEU A 17 -2.53 -56.75 57.13
CA LEU A 17 -2.58 -55.30 57.45
C LEU A 17 -1.74 -54.47 56.45
N LEU A 18 -0.59 -55.00 56.02
CA LEU A 18 0.28 -54.36 55.03
C LEU A 18 -0.38 -54.36 53.64
N LEU A 19 -1.10 -55.42 53.29
CA LEU A 19 -1.81 -55.55 52.03
C LEU A 19 -3.04 -54.59 51.97
N VAL A 20 -3.79 -54.48 53.09
CA VAL A 20 -4.89 -53.50 53.24
C VAL A 20 -4.37 -52.07 53.19
N ALA A 21 -3.23 -51.77 53.84
CA ALA A 21 -2.60 -50.45 53.77
C ALA A 21 -2.09 -50.12 52.37
N ALA A 22 -1.53 -51.07 51.62
CA ALA A 22 -1.07 -50.89 50.26
C ALA A 22 -2.25 -50.65 49.30
N VAL A 23 -3.35 -51.42 49.42
CA VAL A 23 -4.57 -51.25 48.61
C VAL A 23 -5.26 -49.94 48.97
N GLY A 24 -5.36 -49.61 50.28
CA GLY A 24 -5.91 -48.32 50.74
C GLY A 24 -5.07 -47.14 50.25
N GLY A 25 -3.74 -47.26 50.32
CA GLY A 25 -2.80 -46.25 49.77
C GLY A 25 -2.93 -46.07 48.28
N TYR A 26 -3.10 -47.17 47.54
CA TYR A 26 -3.31 -47.09 46.09
C TYR A 26 -4.64 -46.42 45.73
N TYR A 27 -5.72 -46.69 46.43
CA TYR A 27 -7.01 -46.01 46.26
C TYR A 27 -6.97 -44.56 46.71
N ALA A 28 -6.32 -44.28 47.84
CA ALA A 28 -6.15 -42.90 48.35
C ALA A 28 -5.26 -42.07 47.39
N TYR A 29 -4.19 -42.65 46.87
CA TYR A 29 -3.32 -41.99 45.87
C TYR A 29 -4.09 -41.68 44.56
N GLY A 30 -4.92 -42.62 44.08
CA GLY A 30 -5.79 -42.41 42.93
C GLY A 30 -6.82 -41.29 43.17
N TYR A 31 -7.38 -41.23 44.38
CA TYR A 31 -8.38 -40.22 44.76
C TYR A 31 -7.76 -38.80 44.91
N VAL A 32 -6.57 -38.72 45.43
CA VAL A 32 -5.80 -37.45 45.57
C VAL A 32 -5.31 -36.96 44.20
N GLN A 33 -4.92 -37.88 43.28
CA GLN A 33 -4.54 -37.50 41.94
C GLN A 33 -5.75 -37.02 41.09
N GLN A 34 -6.95 -37.47 41.36
CA GLN A 34 -8.15 -37.03 40.71
C GLN A 34 -8.60 -35.62 41.18
N GLN A 35 -8.34 -35.28 42.43
CA GLN A 35 -8.63 -33.94 43.00
C GLN A 35 -7.57 -32.90 42.63
N ASN A 36 -6.34 -33.28 42.30
CA ASN A 36 -5.26 -32.36 41.93
C ASN A 36 -5.15 -32.07 40.43
N LYS A 37 -6.22 -32.29 39.66
CA LYS A 37 -6.24 -31.74 38.31
C LYS A 37 -6.30 -30.20 38.40
N PRO A 38 -5.31 -29.49 37.87
CA PRO A 38 -5.30 -28.05 37.96
C PRO A 38 -6.59 -27.50 37.39
N ALA A 39 -7.27 -26.63 38.15
CA ALA A 39 -8.42 -25.92 37.65
C ALA A 39 -8.05 -25.21 36.33
N PRO A 40 -8.97 -25.17 35.36
CA PRO A 40 -8.67 -24.56 34.06
C PRO A 40 -8.28 -23.09 34.28
N THR A 41 -7.00 -22.81 34.05
CA THR A 41 -6.46 -21.45 34.11
C THR A 41 -6.87 -20.70 32.86
N GLY A 42 -8.05 -20.05 32.89
CA GLY A 42 -8.55 -19.25 31.78
C GLY A 42 -9.84 -18.51 32.14
N ARG A 43 -10.16 -17.49 31.37
CA ARG A 43 -11.43 -16.76 31.51
C ARG A 43 -12.50 -17.45 30.69
N PRO A 44 -13.67 -17.76 31.26
CA PRO A 44 -14.79 -18.29 30.47
C PRO A 44 -15.32 -17.19 29.53
N TYR A 45 -15.57 -17.56 28.29
CA TYR A 45 -16.15 -16.71 27.26
C TYR A 45 -17.32 -17.46 26.61
N LYS A 46 -18.49 -16.84 26.52
CA LYS A 46 -19.68 -17.42 25.93
C LYS A 46 -19.67 -17.16 24.43
N VAL A 47 -19.87 -18.21 23.64
CA VAL A 47 -19.96 -18.11 22.17
C VAL A 47 -21.30 -17.47 21.81
N GLU A 48 -21.24 -16.37 21.08
CA GLU A 48 -22.40 -15.60 20.67
C GLU A 48 -22.39 -15.41 19.16
N ARG A 49 -23.54 -15.07 18.61
CA ARG A 49 -23.62 -14.63 17.22
C ARG A 49 -23.35 -13.14 17.12
N GLY A 50 -22.65 -12.77 16.09
CA GLY A 50 -22.35 -11.37 15.80
C GLY A 50 -22.00 -11.16 14.33
N ASP A 51 -21.88 -9.92 13.98
CA ASP A 51 -21.42 -9.52 12.66
C ASP A 51 -19.90 -9.49 12.67
N LEU A 52 -19.31 -9.99 11.61
CA LEU A 52 -17.86 -10.07 11.44
C LEU A 52 -17.48 -9.41 10.11
N ALA A 53 -16.68 -8.36 10.20
CA ALA A 53 -16.07 -7.72 9.05
C ALA A 53 -14.56 -8.04 9.03
N SER A 54 -14.07 -8.51 7.92
CA SER A 54 -12.64 -8.66 7.68
C SER A 54 -12.15 -7.43 6.94
N ILE A 55 -11.10 -6.83 7.47
CA ILE A 55 -10.52 -5.59 6.97
C ILE A 55 -9.04 -5.83 6.72
N VAL A 56 -8.57 -5.44 5.54
CA VAL A 56 -7.15 -5.34 5.23
C VAL A 56 -6.74 -3.89 5.44
N SER A 57 -5.81 -3.68 6.38
CA SER A 57 -5.27 -2.36 6.70
C SER A 57 -4.03 -2.09 5.86
N ALA A 58 -3.96 -0.90 5.27
CA ALA A 58 -2.83 -0.46 4.45
C ALA A 58 -2.56 1.03 4.66
N THR A 59 -1.35 1.46 4.35
CA THR A 59 -1.01 2.88 4.27
C THR A 59 -0.80 3.27 2.82
N GLY A 60 -1.18 4.48 2.47
CA GLY A 60 -1.02 4.97 1.11
C GLY A 60 -0.85 6.48 1.05
N THR A 61 -0.63 6.98 -0.15
CA THR A 61 -0.53 8.41 -0.42
C THR A 61 -1.61 8.83 -1.40
N LEU A 62 -2.21 9.99 -1.15
CA LEU A 62 -3.14 10.60 -2.09
C LEU A 62 -2.37 11.18 -3.27
N SER A 63 -2.87 10.93 -4.48
CA SER A 63 -2.36 11.54 -5.70
C SER A 63 -3.52 11.90 -6.63
N PRO A 64 -3.39 12.91 -7.46
CA PRO A 64 -4.33 13.13 -8.55
C PRO A 64 -4.30 11.96 -9.53
N VAL A 65 -5.44 11.62 -10.12
CA VAL A 65 -5.50 10.61 -11.19
C VAL A 65 -4.75 11.12 -12.43
N ASN A 66 -4.95 12.39 -12.74
CA ASN A 66 -4.29 13.04 -13.87
C ASN A 66 -3.38 14.16 -13.36
N ASN A 67 -2.09 13.97 -13.49
CA ASN A 67 -1.07 14.98 -13.27
C ASN A 67 -0.03 14.92 -14.38
N VAL A 68 0.47 16.08 -14.78
CA VAL A 68 1.48 16.20 -15.84
C VAL A 68 2.56 17.17 -15.38
N ASP A 69 3.78 16.66 -15.38
CA ASP A 69 4.96 17.50 -15.18
C ASP A 69 5.29 18.22 -16.48
N VAL A 70 5.32 19.55 -16.42
CA VAL A 70 5.65 20.40 -17.55
C VAL A 70 7.14 20.66 -17.55
N SER A 71 7.81 20.34 -18.65
CA SER A 71 9.23 20.58 -18.88
C SER A 71 9.44 21.36 -20.18
N SER A 72 10.63 21.95 -20.36
CA SER A 72 11.00 22.59 -21.61
C SER A 72 11.54 21.57 -22.61
N LYS A 73 11.17 21.71 -23.89
CA LYS A 73 11.72 20.95 -25.01
C LYS A 73 13.00 21.55 -25.58
N ILE A 74 13.22 22.86 -25.29
CA ILE A 74 14.36 23.63 -25.80
C ILE A 74 15.12 24.26 -24.64
N THR A 75 16.37 24.62 -24.89
CA THR A 75 17.16 25.43 -23.96
C THR A 75 16.81 26.92 -24.13
N GLY A 76 16.52 27.59 -23.02
CA GLY A 76 16.21 29.02 -23.04
C GLY A 76 16.16 29.61 -21.63
N ARG A 77 16.25 30.94 -21.55
CA ARG A 77 16.05 31.64 -20.28
C ARG A 77 14.57 31.99 -20.14
N ILE A 78 14.01 31.80 -18.96
CA ILE A 78 12.63 32.20 -18.64
C ILE A 78 12.58 33.73 -18.59
N VAL A 79 11.76 34.32 -19.46
CA VAL A 79 11.49 35.75 -19.46
C VAL A 79 10.35 36.08 -18.51
N GLU A 80 9.27 35.32 -18.61
CA GLU A 80 8.05 35.57 -17.85
C GLU A 80 7.38 34.28 -17.42
N VAL A 81 6.81 34.31 -16.21
CA VAL A 81 5.96 33.23 -15.65
C VAL A 81 4.59 33.87 -15.39
N MET A 82 3.56 33.40 -16.09
CA MET A 82 2.22 33.98 -16.08
C MET A 82 1.29 33.35 -15.02
N VAL A 83 1.79 32.43 -14.20
CA VAL A 83 1.00 31.66 -13.26
C VAL A 83 1.74 31.52 -11.93
N ASN A 84 0.98 31.38 -10.87
CA ASN A 84 1.48 31.11 -9.52
C ASN A 84 1.08 29.73 -9.04
N GLU A 85 1.65 29.31 -7.91
CA GLU A 85 1.22 28.12 -7.20
C GLU A 85 -0.26 28.22 -6.81
N ASN A 86 -1.00 27.13 -6.99
CA ASN A 86 -2.44 26.99 -6.77
C ASN A 86 -3.36 27.70 -7.79
N ASP A 87 -2.83 28.35 -8.83
CA ASP A 87 -3.65 28.90 -9.89
C ASP A 87 -4.35 27.81 -10.70
N MET A 88 -5.58 28.10 -11.13
CA MET A 88 -6.33 27.25 -12.06
C MET A 88 -5.97 27.62 -13.49
N VAL A 89 -5.59 26.63 -14.29
CA VAL A 89 -5.24 26.82 -15.71
C VAL A 89 -6.14 25.99 -16.62
N GLN A 90 -6.38 26.50 -17.82
CA GLN A 90 -7.06 25.75 -18.87
C GLN A 90 -6.05 25.02 -19.76
N ALA A 91 -6.49 23.95 -20.42
CA ALA A 91 -5.67 23.30 -21.41
C ALA A 91 -5.25 24.28 -22.51
N ASN A 92 -3.98 24.21 -22.92
CA ASN A 92 -3.36 25.09 -23.91
C ASN A 92 -3.16 26.57 -23.47
N GLN A 93 -3.45 26.92 -22.21
CA GLN A 93 -3.15 28.25 -21.65
C GLN A 93 -1.63 28.45 -21.57
N VAL A 94 -1.16 29.65 -21.94
CA VAL A 94 0.27 30.02 -21.78
C VAL A 94 0.60 30.15 -20.30
N ILE A 95 1.70 29.51 -19.89
CA ILE A 95 2.15 29.49 -18.50
C ILE A 95 3.55 30.06 -18.31
N ILE A 96 4.47 29.81 -19.24
CA ILE A 96 5.84 30.31 -19.20
C ILE A 96 6.26 30.74 -20.60
N VAL A 97 7.01 31.84 -20.68
CA VAL A 97 7.60 32.33 -21.91
C VAL A 97 9.12 32.33 -21.77
N LEU A 98 9.79 31.75 -22.75
CA LEU A 98 11.25 31.75 -22.86
C LEU A 98 11.72 32.88 -23.77
N ASP A 99 13.00 33.21 -23.67
CA ASP A 99 13.67 34.16 -24.57
C ASP A 99 13.71 33.59 -25.99
N ASP A 100 13.08 34.31 -26.91
CA ASP A 100 12.86 33.86 -28.29
C ASP A 100 13.66 34.65 -29.35
N GLN A 101 14.42 35.68 -28.93
CA GLN A 101 15.09 36.59 -29.87
C GLN A 101 15.96 35.85 -30.91
N GLN A 102 16.75 34.90 -30.46
CA GLN A 102 17.61 34.08 -31.35
C GLN A 102 16.79 33.21 -32.32
N LEU A 103 15.72 32.62 -31.80
CA LEU A 103 14.87 31.70 -32.59
C LEU A 103 14.02 32.51 -33.62
N GLN A 104 13.57 33.70 -33.28
CA GLN A 104 12.93 34.65 -34.22
C GLN A 104 13.87 34.97 -35.37
N ALA A 105 15.15 35.27 -35.08
CA ALA A 105 16.14 35.57 -36.12
C ALA A 105 16.39 34.34 -37.03
N GLN A 106 16.42 33.12 -36.45
CA GLN A 106 16.55 31.86 -37.21
C GLN A 106 15.33 31.60 -38.09
N GLU A 107 14.12 31.79 -37.56
CA GLU A 107 12.89 31.68 -38.35
C GLU A 107 12.90 32.65 -39.54
N ALA A 108 13.22 33.92 -39.30
CA ALA A 108 13.29 34.95 -40.35
C ALA A 108 14.31 34.57 -41.44
N GLN A 109 15.50 34.03 -41.07
CA GLN A 109 16.50 33.56 -42.00
C GLN A 109 15.99 32.38 -42.83
N ALA A 110 15.37 31.39 -42.18
CA ALA A 110 14.83 30.20 -42.87
C ALA A 110 13.69 30.57 -43.82
N LYS A 111 12.83 31.53 -43.41
CA LYS A 111 11.75 32.06 -44.26
C LYS A 111 12.28 32.76 -45.50
N ALA A 112 13.35 33.55 -45.36
CA ALA A 112 13.97 34.19 -46.53
C ALA A 112 14.55 33.17 -47.53
N LYS A 113 15.19 32.07 -47.00
CA LYS A 113 15.71 30.98 -47.85
C LYS A 113 14.55 30.23 -48.60
N LEU A 114 13.46 29.93 -47.88
CA LEU A 114 12.27 29.31 -48.45
C LEU A 114 11.67 30.19 -49.54
N LEU A 115 11.53 31.51 -49.30
CA LEU A 115 11.00 32.45 -50.26
C LEU A 115 11.87 32.47 -51.55
N ASN A 116 13.21 32.54 -51.42
CA ASN A 116 14.14 32.52 -52.55
C ASN A 116 14.00 31.18 -53.35
N ALA A 117 13.97 30.05 -52.64
CA ALA A 117 13.81 28.74 -53.30
C ALA A 117 12.45 28.62 -54.01
N SER A 118 11.36 29.15 -53.42
CA SER A 118 10.04 29.16 -54.03
C SER A 118 9.97 29.98 -55.33
N VAL A 119 10.56 31.19 -55.29
CA VAL A 119 10.64 32.06 -56.49
C VAL A 119 11.49 31.45 -57.60
N THR A 120 12.62 30.78 -57.25
CA THR A 120 13.48 30.10 -58.19
C THR A 120 12.74 28.94 -58.82
N LEU A 121 12.08 28.10 -58.03
CA LEU A 121 11.31 26.96 -58.51
C LEU A 121 10.18 27.42 -59.48
N GLU A 122 9.45 28.46 -59.11
CA GLU A 122 8.37 28.96 -59.97
C GLU A 122 8.91 29.51 -61.30
N ARG A 123 10.05 30.20 -61.26
CA ARG A 123 10.74 30.66 -62.47
C ARG A 123 11.17 29.49 -63.34
N THR A 124 11.78 28.46 -62.79
CA THR A 124 12.20 27.27 -63.52
C THR A 124 11.00 26.49 -64.10
N LYS A 125 9.89 26.40 -63.37
CA LYS A 125 8.63 25.88 -63.92
C LYS A 125 8.12 26.62 -65.18
N GLN A 126 8.22 27.98 -65.14
CA GLN A 126 7.82 28.77 -66.31
C GLN A 126 8.80 28.61 -67.48
N LEU A 127 10.11 28.55 -67.23
CA LEU A 127 11.14 28.34 -68.25
C LEU A 127 11.03 26.93 -68.88
N LEU A 128 10.68 25.90 -68.09
CA LEU A 128 10.45 24.58 -68.62
C LEU A 128 9.26 24.51 -69.57
N LYS A 129 8.18 25.25 -69.30
CA LYS A 129 7.01 25.31 -70.18
C LYS A 129 7.34 25.81 -71.59
N VAL A 130 8.37 26.67 -71.72
CA VAL A 130 8.85 27.18 -72.99
C VAL A 130 10.08 26.45 -73.53
N GLY A 131 10.48 25.33 -72.87
CA GLY A 131 11.61 24.50 -73.29
C GLY A 131 12.98 25.12 -73.06
N ALA A 132 13.10 26.18 -72.23
CA ALA A 132 14.35 26.91 -72.00
C ALA A 132 15.30 26.23 -70.97
N VAL A 133 14.81 25.21 -70.20
CA VAL A 133 15.61 24.48 -69.20
C VAL A 133 15.29 22.98 -69.26
N PRO A 134 16.24 22.09 -68.92
CA PRO A 134 15.98 20.66 -68.84
C PRO A 134 15.15 20.32 -67.55
N THR A 135 14.41 19.17 -67.61
CA THR A 135 13.64 18.66 -66.46
C THR A 135 14.49 18.43 -65.23
N GLN A 136 15.76 18.00 -65.37
CA GLN A 136 16.74 17.83 -64.30
C GLN A 136 16.89 19.11 -63.47
N GLN A 137 16.86 20.29 -64.08
CA GLN A 137 16.97 21.55 -63.36
C GLN A 137 15.71 21.80 -62.53
N LEU A 138 14.50 21.47 -63.02
CA LEU A 138 13.28 21.55 -62.25
C LEU A 138 13.31 20.63 -61.06
N ASP A 139 13.78 19.37 -61.19
CA ASP A 139 13.89 18.42 -60.13
C ASP A 139 14.84 18.90 -59.05
N ALA A 140 16.01 19.50 -59.44
CA ALA A 140 16.95 20.10 -58.50
C ALA A 140 16.36 21.30 -57.73
N ASP A 141 15.62 22.19 -58.40
CA ASP A 141 15.02 23.35 -57.75
C ASP A 141 13.81 22.96 -56.88
N GLN A 142 13.08 21.88 -57.25
CA GLN A 142 12.02 21.29 -56.41
C GLN A 142 12.64 20.75 -55.13
N MET A 143 13.74 19.99 -55.23
CA MET A 143 14.44 19.45 -54.08
C MET A 143 14.98 20.57 -53.15
N ASN A 144 15.56 21.63 -53.70
CA ASN A 144 16.01 22.79 -52.94
C ASN A 144 14.87 23.50 -52.21
N TYR A 145 13.69 23.62 -52.82
CA TYR A 145 12.49 24.16 -52.21
C TYR A 145 12.03 23.26 -51.05
N ASP A 146 11.97 21.95 -51.23
CA ASP A 146 11.51 21.01 -50.20
C ASP A 146 12.45 21.02 -49.00
N VAL A 147 13.77 21.09 -49.21
CA VAL A 147 14.76 21.25 -48.14
C VAL A 147 14.57 22.56 -47.41
N ALA A 148 14.45 23.68 -48.16
CA ALA A 148 14.25 25.00 -47.52
C ALA A 148 12.93 25.07 -46.74
N LYS A 149 11.87 24.41 -47.20
CA LYS A 149 10.58 24.28 -46.51
C LYS A 149 10.73 23.52 -45.21
N ALA A 150 11.42 22.37 -45.22
CA ALA A 150 11.66 21.58 -44.01
C ALA A 150 12.48 22.34 -42.97
N VAL A 151 13.50 23.11 -43.40
CA VAL A 151 14.29 23.99 -42.50
C VAL A 151 13.44 25.09 -41.88
N TYR A 152 12.54 25.70 -42.66
CA TYR A 152 11.63 26.72 -42.16
C TYR A 152 10.63 26.14 -41.16
N GLU A 153 10.01 25.02 -41.46
CA GLU A 153 9.06 24.34 -40.57
C GLU A 153 9.73 23.96 -39.23
N ASN A 154 10.98 23.50 -39.26
CA ASN A 154 11.76 23.22 -38.04
C ASN A 154 12.01 24.51 -37.23
N ALA A 155 12.39 25.63 -37.88
CA ALA A 155 12.59 26.91 -37.20
C ALA A 155 11.30 27.45 -36.55
N VAL A 156 10.16 27.30 -37.22
CA VAL A 156 8.84 27.64 -36.68
C VAL A 156 8.48 26.80 -35.48
N SER A 157 8.75 25.49 -35.53
CA SER A 157 8.49 24.57 -34.40
C SER A 157 9.33 24.94 -33.19
N ASN A 158 10.62 25.21 -33.38
CA ASN A 158 11.51 25.64 -32.29
C ASN A 158 11.08 26.98 -31.66
N LEU A 159 10.63 27.92 -32.49
CA LEU A 159 10.09 29.18 -32.01
C LEU A 159 8.77 28.97 -31.24
N ALA A 160 7.90 28.09 -31.70
CA ALA A 160 6.66 27.75 -30.99
C ALA A 160 6.91 27.11 -29.62
N ASP A 161 8.00 26.32 -29.48
CA ASP A 161 8.38 25.69 -28.22
C ASP A 161 8.95 26.66 -27.18
N THR A 162 9.15 27.96 -27.52
CA THR A 162 9.45 29.01 -26.54
C THR A 162 8.26 29.38 -25.66
N ILE A 163 7.06 29.11 -26.14
CA ILE A 163 5.80 29.39 -25.44
C ILE A 163 5.31 28.10 -24.80
N ILE A 164 5.59 27.93 -23.51
CA ILE A 164 5.19 26.75 -22.76
C ILE A 164 3.73 26.89 -22.34
N ARG A 165 2.95 25.86 -22.66
CA ARG A 165 1.50 25.83 -22.42
C ARG A 165 1.11 24.67 -21.48
N ALA A 166 0.00 24.85 -20.77
CA ALA A 166 -0.58 23.79 -19.94
C ALA A 166 -1.08 22.64 -20.81
N PRO A 167 -0.62 21.39 -20.59
CA PRO A 167 -1.05 20.24 -21.39
C PRO A 167 -2.48 19.81 -21.06
N ILE A 168 -2.93 20.03 -19.82
CA ILE A 168 -4.27 19.72 -19.33
C ILE A 168 -4.86 20.90 -18.59
N ALA A 169 -6.17 20.93 -18.42
CA ALA A 169 -6.83 21.83 -17.48
C ALA A 169 -6.68 21.28 -16.06
N GLY A 170 -6.37 22.16 -15.10
CA GLY A 170 -6.16 21.75 -13.72
C GLY A 170 -5.60 22.86 -12.85
N GLN A 171 -5.08 22.48 -11.71
CA GLN A 171 -4.43 23.40 -10.76
C GLN A 171 -2.92 23.19 -10.76
N ILE A 172 -2.16 24.26 -10.63
CA ILE A 172 -0.71 24.20 -10.51
C ILE A 172 -0.34 23.71 -9.11
N ILE A 173 0.45 22.65 -9.06
CA ILE A 173 0.99 22.08 -7.82
C ILE A 173 2.48 22.44 -7.71
N GLY A 174 2.83 22.98 -6.56
CA GLY A 174 4.20 23.42 -6.30
C GLY A 174 4.54 24.76 -6.92
N LYS A 175 5.68 25.29 -6.53
CA LYS A 175 6.13 26.61 -6.96
C LYS A 175 6.73 26.55 -8.37
N PRO A 176 6.22 27.32 -9.35
CA PRO A 176 6.85 27.44 -10.66
C PRO A 176 8.29 27.93 -10.58
N ILE A 177 9.12 27.52 -11.52
CA ILE A 177 10.49 28.01 -11.64
C ILE A 177 10.45 29.51 -11.96
N PRO A 178 11.20 30.37 -11.24
CA PRO A 178 11.10 31.79 -11.39
C PRO A 178 11.70 32.31 -12.72
N ALA A 179 11.24 33.47 -13.17
CA ALA A 179 11.82 34.17 -14.30
C ALA A 179 13.31 34.51 -14.05
N GLY A 180 14.09 34.57 -15.14
CA GLY A 180 15.55 34.77 -15.13
C GLY A 180 16.37 33.50 -15.08
N GLN A 181 15.78 32.33 -14.75
CA GLN A 181 16.49 31.06 -14.74
C GLN A 181 16.58 30.47 -16.16
N THR A 182 17.72 29.81 -16.45
CA THR A 182 17.91 29.07 -17.70
C THR A 182 17.46 27.63 -17.52
N VAL A 183 16.67 27.15 -18.47
CA VAL A 183 16.14 25.78 -18.54
C VAL A 183 16.69 25.06 -19.75
N ALA A 184 16.80 23.76 -19.67
CA ALA A 184 17.26 22.91 -20.77
C ALA A 184 16.50 21.58 -20.77
N PRO A 185 16.32 20.97 -21.95
CA PRO A 185 15.76 19.62 -22.02
C PRO A 185 16.72 18.62 -21.39
N GLY A 186 16.24 17.81 -20.47
CA GLY A 186 17.01 16.71 -19.86
C GLY A 186 16.71 15.40 -20.59
N ILE A 187 17.78 14.65 -20.93
CA ILE A 187 17.64 13.34 -21.58
C ILE A 187 17.25 12.25 -20.58
N SER A 188 17.82 12.27 -19.39
CA SER A 188 17.56 11.25 -18.35
C SER A 188 16.65 11.77 -17.23
N ASN A 189 16.77 13.04 -16.87
CA ASN A 189 15.93 13.72 -15.89
C ASN A 189 15.53 15.09 -16.44
N PRO A 190 14.36 15.21 -17.08
CA PRO A 190 13.88 16.49 -17.53
C PRO A 190 13.67 17.42 -16.34
N MET A 191 14.08 18.69 -16.49
CA MET A 191 13.86 19.72 -15.49
C MET A 191 12.37 20.07 -15.46
N VAL A 192 11.68 19.71 -14.38
CA VAL A 192 10.26 20.02 -14.18
C VAL A 192 10.13 21.50 -13.85
N LEU A 193 9.39 22.24 -14.67
CA LEU A 193 9.15 23.68 -14.50
C LEU A 193 8.01 23.92 -13.51
N LEU A 194 6.97 23.14 -13.60
CA LEU A 194 5.82 23.08 -12.72
C LEU A 194 5.01 21.80 -13.01
N THR A 195 4.10 21.44 -12.12
CA THR A 195 3.17 20.32 -12.32
C THR A 195 1.75 20.85 -12.40
N VAL A 196 0.98 20.38 -13.40
CA VAL A 196 -0.47 20.66 -13.53
C VAL A 196 -1.22 19.39 -13.19
N ALA A 197 -2.21 19.48 -12.30
CA ALA A 197 -3.01 18.33 -11.88
C ALA A 197 -4.50 18.64 -11.78
N ASP A 198 -5.32 17.64 -12.10
CA ASP A 198 -6.76 17.70 -11.87
C ASP A 198 -7.08 17.19 -10.46
N LEU A 199 -7.38 18.13 -9.54
CA LEU A 199 -7.69 17.81 -8.15
C LEU A 199 -9.15 17.37 -7.93
N LYS A 200 -9.99 17.34 -8.97
CA LYS A 200 -11.37 16.85 -8.86
C LYS A 200 -11.41 15.33 -8.74
N THR A 201 -10.45 14.67 -9.36
CA THR A 201 -10.31 13.22 -9.37
C THR A 201 -9.02 12.82 -8.64
N MET A 202 -9.20 12.31 -7.44
CA MET A 202 -8.10 11.85 -6.58
C MET A 202 -8.12 10.34 -6.45
N GLN A 203 -6.95 9.76 -6.24
CA GLN A 203 -6.77 8.34 -5.94
C GLN A 203 -5.81 8.16 -4.78
N ILE A 204 -5.97 7.09 -4.03
CA ILE A 204 -4.98 6.65 -3.06
C ILE A 204 -4.16 5.52 -3.69
N GLN A 205 -2.86 5.63 -3.60
CA GLN A 205 -1.91 4.54 -3.90
C GLN A 205 -1.58 3.84 -2.58
N ALA A 206 -2.37 2.83 -2.23
CA ALA A 206 -2.20 2.07 -1.00
C ALA A 206 -1.21 0.92 -1.20
N LEU A 207 -0.32 0.72 -0.24
CA LEU A 207 0.66 -0.37 -0.21
C LEU A 207 0.11 -1.49 0.65
N VAL A 208 -0.35 -2.57 0.03
CA VAL A 208 -0.89 -3.76 0.69
C VAL A 208 0.19 -4.84 0.73
N ASP A 209 0.35 -5.48 1.88
CA ASP A 209 1.32 -6.57 2.06
C ASP A 209 0.98 -7.78 1.17
N GLU A 210 2.02 -8.54 0.75
CA GLU A 210 1.86 -9.75 -0.05
C GLU A 210 0.97 -10.80 0.62
N SER A 211 0.98 -10.87 1.95
CA SER A 211 0.14 -11.81 2.71
C SER A 211 -1.37 -11.53 2.60
N ASP A 212 -1.73 -10.26 2.36
CA ASP A 212 -3.13 -9.80 2.40
C ASP A 212 -3.71 -9.50 1.03
N ILE A 213 -2.87 -9.28 0.01
CA ILE A 213 -3.31 -8.91 -1.34
C ILE A 213 -4.27 -9.93 -1.97
N GLY A 214 -4.11 -11.22 -1.61
CA GLY A 214 -4.99 -12.28 -2.09
C GLY A 214 -6.46 -12.13 -1.69
N GLN A 215 -6.76 -11.34 -0.66
CA GLN A 215 -8.10 -11.06 -0.18
C GLN A 215 -8.71 -9.80 -0.83
N VAL A 216 -7.88 -8.92 -1.40
CA VAL A 216 -8.32 -7.67 -2.03
C VAL A 216 -8.83 -7.94 -3.44
N LYS A 217 -9.99 -7.38 -3.78
CA LYS A 217 -10.65 -7.51 -5.09
C LYS A 217 -11.11 -6.17 -5.61
N LEU A 218 -11.20 -6.06 -6.93
CA LEU A 218 -11.75 -4.88 -7.59
C LEU A 218 -13.19 -4.61 -7.13
N GLY A 219 -13.54 -3.34 -6.96
CA GLY A 219 -14.87 -2.90 -6.57
C GLY A 219 -15.18 -3.00 -5.07
N GLN A 220 -14.24 -3.47 -4.24
CA GLN A 220 -14.44 -3.50 -2.79
C GLN A 220 -14.54 -2.08 -2.23
N LYS A 221 -15.41 -1.91 -1.24
CA LYS A 221 -15.52 -0.67 -0.48
C LYS A 221 -14.28 -0.47 0.39
N VAL A 222 -13.86 0.77 0.46
CA VAL A 222 -12.72 1.19 1.26
C VAL A 222 -13.14 2.37 2.13
N THR A 223 -12.78 2.33 3.38
CA THR A 223 -12.83 3.49 4.26
C THR A 223 -11.41 3.93 4.57
N PHE A 224 -11.18 5.23 4.64
CA PHE A 224 -9.86 5.74 4.97
C PHE A 224 -9.93 7.03 5.79
N THR A 225 -8.89 7.28 6.53
CA THR A 225 -8.64 8.55 7.22
C THR A 225 -7.33 9.13 6.71
N VAL A 226 -7.18 10.45 6.77
CA VAL A 226 -5.90 11.11 6.47
C VAL A 226 -5.34 11.71 7.75
N ASP A 227 -4.02 11.73 7.87
CA ASP A 227 -3.37 12.21 9.10
C ASP A 227 -3.70 13.69 9.41
N ALA A 228 -4.07 14.47 8.39
CA ALA A 228 -4.53 15.85 8.55
C ALA A 228 -5.95 15.97 9.17
N TYR A 229 -6.80 14.94 9.03
CA TYR A 229 -8.17 14.90 9.52
C TYR A 229 -8.48 13.52 10.12
N PRO A 230 -7.93 13.18 11.31
CA PRO A 230 -8.05 11.85 11.91
C PRO A 230 -9.49 11.50 12.32
N ASP A 231 -10.31 12.51 12.61
CA ASP A 231 -11.71 12.32 13.02
C ASP A 231 -12.69 12.21 11.85
N LYS A 232 -12.21 12.40 10.60
CA LYS A 232 -13.04 12.29 9.40
C LYS A 232 -12.74 11.01 8.65
N THR A 233 -13.75 10.19 8.46
CA THR A 233 -13.68 9.01 7.60
C THR A 233 -14.20 9.36 6.20
N PHE A 234 -13.45 8.94 5.20
CA PHE A 234 -13.78 9.11 3.79
C PHE A 234 -14.00 7.74 3.15
N ASP A 235 -14.80 7.71 2.09
CA ASP A 235 -15.11 6.51 1.35
C ASP A 235 -14.36 6.47 0.01
N GLY A 236 -13.97 5.27 -0.39
CA GLY A 236 -13.35 4.99 -1.67
C GLY A 236 -13.74 3.61 -2.20
N ILE A 237 -13.30 3.31 -3.40
CA ILE A 237 -13.54 2.03 -4.06
C ILE A 237 -12.22 1.56 -4.70
N VAL A 238 -11.88 0.28 -4.52
CA VAL A 238 -10.73 -0.33 -5.20
C VAL A 238 -10.98 -0.33 -6.71
N SER A 239 -10.16 0.43 -7.45
CA SER A 239 -10.27 0.57 -8.90
C SER A 239 -9.27 -0.31 -9.65
N ILE A 240 -8.02 -0.39 -9.18
CA ILE A 240 -6.95 -1.14 -9.85
C ILE A 240 -6.09 -1.83 -8.78
N ILE A 241 -5.67 -3.06 -9.07
CA ILE A 241 -4.66 -3.77 -8.29
C ILE A 241 -3.45 -3.96 -9.20
N SER A 242 -2.30 -3.41 -8.82
CA SER A 242 -1.07 -3.53 -9.61
C SER A 242 -0.55 -4.97 -9.59
N ASN A 243 -0.22 -5.48 -10.77
CA ASN A 243 0.44 -6.78 -10.90
C ASN A 243 1.97 -6.69 -10.64
N LYS A 244 2.50 -5.48 -10.49
CA LYS A 244 3.91 -5.25 -10.20
C LYS A 244 4.11 -5.06 -8.70
N ALA A 245 4.93 -5.92 -8.11
CA ALA A 245 5.35 -5.79 -6.73
C ALA A 245 6.28 -4.57 -6.56
N ASN A 246 6.14 -3.90 -5.43
CA ASN A 246 7.01 -2.82 -4.96
C ASN A 246 7.75 -3.31 -3.72
N ILE A 247 9.07 -3.41 -3.80
CA ILE A 247 9.91 -3.89 -2.70
C ILE A 247 10.45 -2.68 -1.95
N GLN A 248 10.05 -2.53 -0.69
CA GLN A 248 10.54 -1.48 0.20
C GLN A 248 11.13 -2.13 1.47
N GLN A 249 12.37 -1.79 1.79
CA GLN A 249 13.06 -2.30 2.99
C GLN A 249 12.98 -3.84 3.14
N ASN A 250 13.13 -4.58 2.05
CA ASN A 250 13.01 -6.04 1.98
C ASN A 250 11.61 -6.61 2.25
N VAL A 251 10.56 -5.78 2.27
CA VAL A 251 9.17 -6.21 2.35
C VAL A 251 8.50 -6.03 0.99
N VAL A 252 7.72 -7.01 0.58
CA VAL A 252 7.01 -7.00 -0.72
C VAL A 252 5.62 -6.44 -0.52
N TYR A 253 5.33 -5.35 -1.25
CA TYR A 253 4.01 -4.72 -1.28
C TYR A 253 3.43 -4.74 -2.68
N TYR A 254 2.12 -4.76 -2.77
CA TYR A 254 1.37 -4.53 -4.00
C TYR A 254 0.63 -3.20 -3.91
N THR A 255 0.74 -2.39 -4.96
CA THR A 255 0.03 -1.10 -4.99
C THR A 255 -1.42 -1.32 -5.39
N VAL A 256 -2.33 -0.90 -4.53
CA VAL A 256 -3.78 -0.89 -4.79
C VAL A 256 -4.20 0.56 -4.99
N TYR A 257 -4.82 0.83 -6.13
CA TYR A 257 -5.36 2.14 -6.45
C TYR A 257 -6.82 2.20 -6.01
N ILE A 258 -7.15 3.25 -5.28
CA ILE A 258 -8.48 3.45 -4.69
C ILE A 258 -8.98 4.80 -5.16
N ASP A 259 -10.06 4.79 -5.94
CA ASP A 259 -10.70 6.02 -6.40
C ASP A 259 -11.45 6.67 -5.25
N VAL A 260 -11.18 7.95 -5.08
CA VAL A 260 -11.71 8.77 -4.00
C VAL A 260 -12.47 9.94 -4.57
N LYS A 261 -13.68 10.14 -4.09
CA LYS A 261 -14.38 11.41 -4.32
C LYS A 261 -13.89 12.40 -3.27
N SER A 262 -13.23 13.47 -3.72
CA SER A 262 -12.79 14.54 -2.82
C SER A 262 -13.97 15.44 -2.46
N PRO A 263 -14.58 15.28 -1.28
CA PRO A 263 -15.59 16.23 -0.84
C PRO A 263 -14.90 17.55 -0.50
N GLU A 264 -15.37 18.65 -1.06
CA GLU A 264 -15.05 20.02 -0.62
C GLU A 264 -13.56 20.45 -0.76
N GLY A 265 -12.74 19.75 -1.55
CA GLY A 265 -11.31 20.15 -1.73
C GLY A 265 -10.45 19.99 -0.46
N LEU A 266 -10.89 19.22 0.52
CA LEU A 266 -10.15 18.97 1.77
C LEU A 266 -8.92 18.09 1.55
N LEU A 267 -9.01 17.18 0.59
CA LEU A 267 -7.94 16.24 0.28
C LEU A 267 -6.92 16.90 -0.63
N LYS A 268 -5.67 16.89 -0.21
CA LYS A 268 -4.55 17.45 -1.00
C LYS A 268 -3.61 16.33 -1.45
N PRO A 269 -2.95 16.50 -2.60
CA PRO A 269 -1.89 15.60 -3.04
C PRO A 269 -0.83 15.39 -1.96
N THR A 270 -0.21 14.21 -1.96
CA THR A 270 0.85 13.77 -1.03
C THR A 270 0.42 13.57 0.43
N MET A 271 -0.86 13.78 0.79
CA MET A 271 -1.35 13.41 2.12
C MET A 271 -1.25 11.89 2.33
N THR A 272 -0.83 11.51 3.53
CA THR A 272 -0.82 10.11 3.95
C THR A 272 -2.23 9.68 4.35
N ALA A 273 -2.67 8.55 3.83
CA ALA A 273 -3.95 7.93 4.13
C ALA A 273 -3.75 6.59 4.85
N ARG A 274 -4.53 6.36 5.90
CA ARG A 274 -4.71 5.04 6.54
C ARG A 274 -5.96 4.41 5.97
N VAL A 275 -5.76 3.32 5.28
CA VAL A 275 -6.77 2.68 4.43
C VAL A 275 -7.23 1.39 5.09
N SER A 276 -8.54 1.17 5.11
CA SER A 276 -9.19 -0.06 5.55
C SER A 276 -10.04 -0.61 4.40
N VAL A 277 -9.55 -1.65 3.76
CA VAL A 277 -10.27 -2.33 2.66
C VAL A 277 -11.20 -3.38 3.25
N HIS A 278 -12.50 -3.29 2.97
CA HIS A 278 -13.50 -4.26 3.42
C HIS A 278 -13.49 -5.49 2.51
N VAL A 279 -12.75 -6.53 2.93
CA VAL A 279 -12.52 -7.74 2.11
C VAL A 279 -13.59 -8.79 2.29
N GLY A 280 -14.33 -8.76 3.40
CA GLY A 280 -15.44 -9.68 3.65
C GLY A 280 -16.32 -9.21 4.79
N GLU A 281 -17.62 -9.47 4.67
CA GLU A 281 -18.61 -9.21 5.71
C GLU A 281 -19.49 -10.45 5.87
N ARG A 282 -19.73 -10.85 7.10
CA ARG A 282 -20.62 -11.94 7.49
C ARG A 282 -21.49 -11.48 8.64
N ASN A 283 -22.78 -11.56 8.44
CA ASN A 283 -23.76 -11.18 9.45
C ASN A 283 -24.31 -12.41 10.16
N ASN A 284 -24.55 -12.28 11.47
CA ASN A 284 -25.17 -13.31 12.30
C ASN A 284 -24.43 -14.67 12.30
N VAL A 285 -23.10 -14.65 12.33
CA VAL A 285 -22.25 -15.85 12.42
C VAL A 285 -21.74 -16.08 13.84
N LEU A 286 -21.38 -17.32 14.17
CA LEU A 286 -20.74 -17.61 15.45
C LEU A 286 -19.34 -17.02 15.48
N VAL A 287 -19.07 -16.15 16.44
CA VAL A 287 -17.78 -15.46 16.60
C VAL A 287 -17.14 -15.81 17.93
N ILE A 288 -15.82 -16.01 17.89
CA ILE A 288 -14.98 -16.21 19.06
C ILE A 288 -13.74 -15.33 18.95
N PRO A 289 -13.14 -14.92 20.09
CA PRO A 289 -11.85 -14.23 20.05
C PRO A 289 -10.77 -15.10 19.42
N THR A 290 -9.92 -14.51 18.57
CA THR A 290 -8.85 -15.22 17.86
C THR A 290 -7.88 -15.92 18.82
N VAL A 291 -7.66 -15.33 20.01
CA VAL A 291 -6.82 -15.91 21.08
C VAL A 291 -7.35 -17.25 21.65
N ALA A 292 -8.62 -17.60 21.41
CA ALA A 292 -9.20 -18.87 21.86
C ALA A 292 -8.72 -20.07 21.03
N ILE A 293 -8.19 -19.84 19.82
CA ILE A 293 -7.81 -20.88 18.89
C ILE A 293 -6.39 -21.36 19.18
N LYS A 294 -6.24 -22.66 19.26
CA LYS A 294 -4.94 -23.35 19.30
C LYS A 294 -4.74 -24.11 17.99
N ASP A 295 -3.69 -23.76 17.26
CA ASP A 295 -3.29 -24.52 16.08
C ASP A 295 -2.34 -25.67 16.52
N ILE A 296 -2.75 -26.90 16.23
CA ILE A 296 -1.96 -28.09 16.51
C ILE A 296 -1.85 -28.89 15.20
N LYS A 297 -0.67 -28.91 14.61
CA LYS A 297 -0.38 -29.63 13.35
C LYS A 297 -1.33 -29.25 12.20
N GLY A 298 -1.62 -27.95 12.04
CA GLY A 298 -2.50 -27.46 10.99
C GLY A 298 -3.99 -27.69 11.22
N GLN A 299 -4.38 -28.14 12.41
CA GLN A 299 -5.77 -28.27 12.83
C GLN A 299 -6.08 -27.29 13.96
N ARG A 300 -7.23 -26.61 13.86
CA ARG A 300 -7.66 -25.62 14.83
C ARG A 300 -8.53 -26.23 15.91
N PHE A 301 -8.17 -25.99 17.16
CA PHE A 301 -8.88 -26.48 18.35
C PHE A 301 -9.25 -25.31 19.26
N VAL A 302 -10.38 -25.47 19.95
CA VAL A 302 -10.85 -24.57 21.00
C VAL A 302 -11.08 -25.37 22.27
N GLN A 303 -10.81 -24.80 23.42
CA GLN A 303 -11.10 -25.41 24.71
C GLN A 303 -12.54 -25.09 25.12
N LEU A 304 -13.44 -26.05 24.96
CA LEU A 304 -14.83 -25.98 25.40
C LEU A 304 -14.92 -26.42 26.86
N MET A 305 -15.71 -25.74 27.67
CA MET A 305 -16.06 -26.17 29.03
C MET A 305 -17.12 -27.29 28.94
N GLY A 306 -16.75 -28.52 29.27
CA GLY A 306 -17.69 -29.65 29.34
C GLY A 306 -18.69 -29.49 30.49
N ALA A 307 -19.78 -30.28 30.47
CA ALA A 307 -20.78 -30.28 31.52
C ALA A 307 -20.19 -30.62 32.91
N ASP A 308 -19.03 -31.34 32.93
CA ASP A 308 -18.29 -31.75 34.13
C ASP A 308 -17.35 -30.66 34.64
N GLY A 309 -17.38 -29.44 34.07
CA GLY A 309 -16.45 -28.32 34.37
C GLY A 309 -15.01 -28.58 33.92
N GLN A 310 -14.74 -29.63 33.13
CA GLN A 310 -13.42 -29.96 32.60
C GLN A 310 -13.27 -29.41 31.18
N PRO A 311 -12.10 -28.85 30.83
CA PRO A 311 -11.85 -28.36 29.47
C PRO A 311 -11.67 -29.52 28.50
N GLN A 312 -12.46 -29.53 27.44
CA GLN A 312 -12.37 -30.45 26.33
C GLN A 312 -11.85 -29.76 25.08
N SER A 313 -10.85 -30.33 24.41
CA SER A 313 -10.37 -29.82 23.15
C SER A 313 -11.30 -30.24 22.01
N VAL A 314 -12.01 -29.29 21.43
CA VAL A 314 -12.92 -29.54 20.30
C VAL A 314 -12.28 -29.03 19.04
N LYS A 315 -12.26 -29.83 18.00
CA LYS A 315 -11.82 -29.43 16.66
C LYS A 315 -12.86 -28.49 16.05
N VAL A 316 -12.42 -27.34 15.56
CA VAL A 316 -13.29 -26.35 14.93
C VAL A 316 -12.87 -26.07 13.49
N SER A 317 -13.85 -25.82 12.62
CA SER A 317 -13.60 -25.22 11.31
C SER A 317 -13.90 -23.73 11.42
N THR A 318 -13.00 -22.93 10.89
CA THR A 318 -13.10 -21.47 10.95
C THR A 318 -13.32 -20.89 9.55
N GLY A 319 -14.03 -19.77 9.48
CA GLY A 319 -14.26 -19.01 8.26
C GLY A 319 -13.49 -17.72 8.26
N LEU A 320 -14.22 -16.60 8.11
CA LEU A 320 -13.68 -15.25 8.05
C LEU A 320 -12.97 -14.89 9.35
N THR A 321 -11.84 -14.21 9.23
CA THR A 321 -11.06 -13.71 10.37
C THR A 321 -11.02 -12.20 10.34
N SER A 322 -11.29 -11.58 11.48
CA SER A 322 -11.04 -10.16 11.76
C SER A 322 -9.84 -10.02 12.69
N GLU A 323 -9.48 -8.80 13.04
CA GLU A 323 -8.32 -8.51 13.90
C GLU A 323 -8.42 -9.22 15.26
N ASP A 324 -9.57 -9.17 15.91
CA ASP A 324 -9.81 -9.69 17.26
C ASP A 324 -10.71 -10.93 17.32
N LYS A 325 -11.48 -11.22 16.27
CA LYS A 325 -12.49 -12.30 16.23
C LYS A 325 -12.36 -13.16 14.99
N ILE A 326 -12.83 -14.38 15.10
CA ILE A 326 -12.87 -15.36 14.00
C ILE A 326 -14.22 -16.05 13.95
N GLU A 327 -14.72 -16.25 12.74
CA GLU A 327 -15.92 -17.02 12.47
C GLU A 327 -15.67 -18.51 12.73
N VAL A 328 -16.61 -19.16 13.40
CA VAL A 328 -16.64 -20.63 13.54
C VAL A 328 -17.78 -21.17 12.69
N THR A 329 -17.40 -21.92 11.65
CA THR A 329 -18.37 -22.54 10.72
C THR A 329 -18.88 -23.90 11.20
N SER A 330 -18.07 -24.61 12.01
CA SER A 330 -18.48 -25.88 12.60
C SER A 330 -17.67 -26.21 13.86
N GLY A 331 -18.24 -27.04 14.76
CA GLY A 331 -17.57 -27.52 15.96
C GLY A 331 -18.05 -26.87 17.26
N LEU A 332 -18.74 -25.73 17.20
CA LEU A 332 -19.35 -25.06 18.36
C LEU A 332 -20.82 -24.73 18.10
N LYS A 333 -21.55 -24.52 19.18
CA LYS A 333 -22.94 -24.04 19.17
C LYS A 333 -23.04 -22.69 19.88
N GLU A 334 -24.08 -21.94 19.55
CA GLU A 334 -24.42 -20.73 20.28
C GLU A 334 -24.70 -21.04 21.76
N GLY A 335 -24.11 -20.26 22.64
CA GLY A 335 -24.23 -20.47 24.08
C GLY A 335 -23.16 -21.37 24.71
N ASP A 336 -22.34 -22.04 23.92
CA ASP A 336 -21.20 -22.82 24.41
C ASP A 336 -20.24 -21.90 25.19
N THR A 337 -19.64 -22.42 26.27
CA THR A 337 -18.64 -21.68 27.05
C THR A 337 -17.24 -22.20 26.71
N ILE A 338 -16.42 -21.32 26.14
CA ILE A 338 -15.01 -21.62 25.82
C ILE A 338 -14.07 -20.98 26.84
N ILE A 339 -12.86 -21.50 26.95
CA ILE A 339 -11.85 -21.02 27.88
C ILE A 339 -10.80 -20.24 27.10
N LEU A 340 -10.69 -18.94 27.38
CA LEU A 340 -9.62 -18.10 26.85
C LEU A 340 -8.33 -18.29 27.64
N PRO A 341 -7.16 -18.45 26.99
CA PRO A 341 -5.89 -18.50 27.69
C PRO A 341 -5.66 -17.20 28.46
N GLN A 342 -5.28 -17.30 29.72
CA GLN A 342 -4.84 -16.13 30.48
C GLN A 342 -3.48 -15.70 29.91
N ALA A 343 -3.37 -14.43 29.50
CA ALA A 343 -2.06 -13.83 29.26
C ALA A 343 -1.25 -13.97 30.57
N LYS A 344 -0.12 -14.67 30.54
CA LYS A 344 0.83 -14.62 31.66
C LYS A 344 1.15 -13.16 31.93
N ALA A 345 0.65 -12.64 33.05
CA ALA A 345 1.13 -11.36 33.56
C ALA A 345 2.66 -11.50 33.67
N GLN A 346 3.38 -10.73 32.89
CA GLN A 346 4.81 -10.56 33.12
C GLN A 346 4.91 -9.98 34.51
N THR A 347 5.36 -10.78 35.46
CA THR A 347 5.72 -10.33 36.79
C THR A 347 6.79 -9.24 36.62
N PRO A 348 6.56 -8.01 37.07
CA PRO A 348 7.63 -7.02 37.11
C PRO A 348 8.76 -7.62 37.90
N GLY A 349 9.91 -7.82 37.27
CA GLY A 349 11.09 -8.32 37.95
C GLY A 349 11.35 -7.49 39.22
N GLY A 350 11.22 -8.16 40.36
CA GLY A 350 11.57 -7.56 41.65
C GLY A 350 13.02 -7.07 41.62
N PRO A 351 13.37 -6.01 42.36
CA PRO A 351 14.72 -5.52 42.43
C PRO A 351 15.60 -6.55 43.15
N GLY A 352 16.30 -7.37 42.37
CA GLY A 352 17.35 -8.24 42.84
C GLY A 352 18.50 -7.38 43.40
N GLY A 353 18.54 -7.27 44.70
CA GLY A 353 19.70 -6.75 45.42
C GLY A 353 20.92 -7.60 45.14
N GLY A 354 21.92 -7.02 44.56
CA GLY A 354 23.24 -7.57 44.34
C GLY A 354 24.26 -6.47 44.50
N ALA A 355 24.62 -6.19 45.75
CA ALA A 355 25.82 -5.46 46.06
C ALA A 355 27.03 -6.28 45.61
N ASN A 356 27.88 -5.71 44.77
CA ASN A 356 29.27 -6.12 44.64
C ASN A 356 30.13 -4.96 44.20
N ILE A 357 30.72 -4.33 45.23
CA ILE A 357 32.15 -4.18 45.50
C ILE A 357 33.01 -3.68 44.33
N PHE A 358 33.38 -2.42 44.49
CA PHE A 358 34.53 -1.76 43.89
C PHE A 358 35.78 -2.64 43.83
N ARG A 359 36.40 -2.73 42.70
CA ARG A 359 37.83 -2.96 42.58
C ARG A 359 38.35 -2.16 41.36
N ALA A 360 39.07 -1.09 41.71
CA ALA A 360 39.87 -0.32 40.80
C ALA A 360 41.09 -1.13 40.34
N PRO A 361 41.58 -0.97 39.11
CA PRO A 361 42.97 -1.25 38.77
C PRO A 361 43.75 0.05 38.65
N THR A 362 44.80 0.11 39.44
CA THR A 362 45.96 0.99 39.28
C THR A 362 46.77 0.53 38.08
N ARG A 363 47.04 1.38 37.20
CA ARG A 363 48.15 1.90 36.39
C ARG A 363 47.73 2.27 35.01
#